data_77417425386229522c805ff5480f19b0
#
_entry.id   77417425386229522c805ff5480f19b0
#
_cell.length_a   1.000
_cell.length_b   1.000
_cell.length_c   1.000
_cell.angle_alpha   90.00
_cell.angle_beta   90.00
_cell.angle_gamma   90.00
#
_symmetry.space_group_name_H-M   'P 1'
#
loop_
_entity.id
_entity.type
_entity.pdbx_description
1 polymer ?
#
loop_
_entity_poly.entity_id
_entity_poly.type
_entity_poly.pdbx_seq_one_letter_code
_entity_poly.pdbx_strand_id
1 'polypeptide(L)'
;LSLHTPHRNLVGDGSQFQLGLLNGYMDRDGAIRHRPNDYAKELKTTLGSSVPSSLAVSLLEAAGHPIAAETPWHGWQSLLDPYGPAGTIPTIPIWDVLDPDRFQQLRESKIFDQAIVLIGPTAAVLQDLHQTAFSGQTGMPGVEIHATELANRLEQRSLLFQPNSWAWSCLLGLVVITTAISVERWEKPITRLAALAAISAGFLLIGFALI
;
A
#
# COMPACT_ATOMS: atom_id res chain seq x y z
N LEU A 1 -19.86 16.38 -1.07
CA LEU A 1 -18.52 16.42 -1.66
C LEU A 1 -18.64 17.10 -3.01
N SER A 2 -18.18 18.34 -3.13
CA SER A 2 -18.06 19.01 -4.44
C SER A 2 -16.70 18.61 -5.02
N LEU A 3 -16.70 17.83 -6.09
CA LEU A 3 -15.51 17.60 -6.90
C LEU A 3 -15.19 18.93 -7.60
N HIS A 4 -14.12 19.63 -7.18
CA HIS A 4 -13.62 20.76 -7.92
C HIS A 4 -12.97 20.25 -9.21
N THR A 5 -13.64 20.46 -10.33
CA THR A 5 -13.02 20.26 -11.64
C THR A 5 -11.94 21.29 -11.86
N PRO A 6 -10.77 20.93 -12.41
CA PRO A 6 -9.71 21.88 -12.74
C PRO A 6 -10.24 22.99 -13.65
N HIS A 7 -9.78 24.21 -13.42
CA HIS A 7 -10.17 25.33 -14.26
C HIS A 7 -9.73 25.07 -15.71
N ARG A 8 -10.66 25.21 -16.67
CA ARG A 8 -10.44 24.95 -18.11
C ARG A 8 -9.21 25.67 -18.68
N ASN A 9 -8.78 26.76 -18.06
CA ASN A 9 -7.63 27.57 -18.48
C ASN A 9 -6.27 26.98 -18.03
N LEU A 10 -6.23 25.94 -17.17
CA LEU A 10 -5.00 25.26 -16.78
C LEU A 10 -4.71 24.05 -17.68
N VAL A 11 -5.69 23.62 -18.46
CA VAL A 11 -5.57 22.48 -19.36
C VAL A 11 -5.58 23.06 -20.78
N GLY A 12 -4.44 23.06 -21.45
CA GLY A 12 -4.34 23.51 -22.84
C GLY A 12 -5.31 22.78 -23.76
N ASP A 13 -5.73 23.42 -24.81
CA ASP A 13 -6.68 22.86 -25.78
C ASP A 13 -6.11 21.57 -26.38
N GLY A 14 -6.75 20.44 -26.13
CA GLY A 14 -6.34 19.11 -26.60
C GLY A 14 -5.55 18.24 -25.63
N SER A 15 -5.22 18.69 -24.41
CA SER A 15 -4.62 17.80 -23.40
C SER A 15 -5.66 16.84 -22.83
N GLN A 16 -5.42 15.56 -22.97
CA GLN A 16 -6.18 14.55 -22.22
C GLN A 16 -5.72 14.62 -20.77
N PHE A 17 -6.57 15.15 -19.89
CA PHE A 17 -6.33 15.07 -18.46
C PHE A 17 -7.21 13.97 -17.86
N GLN A 18 -6.67 13.26 -16.90
CA GLN A 18 -7.38 12.25 -16.15
C GLN A 18 -7.40 12.65 -14.67
N LEU A 19 -8.56 12.51 -14.04
CA LEU A 19 -8.70 12.78 -12.61
C LEU A 19 -8.33 11.54 -11.82
N GLY A 20 -7.55 11.75 -10.76
CA GLY A 20 -7.23 10.72 -9.76
C GLY A 20 -7.61 11.17 -8.37
N LEU A 21 -8.09 10.24 -7.53
CA LEU A 21 -8.40 10.49 -6.14
C LEU A 21 -7.11 10.48 -5.31
N LEU A 22 -6.92 11.52 -4.48
CA LEU A 22 -5.77 11.63 -3.57
C LEU A 22 -6.05 11.07 -2.17
N ASN A 23 -7.31 10.82 -1.83
CA ASN A 23 -7.68 10.35 -0.50
C ASN A 23 -7.36 8.85 -0.33
N GLY A 24 -7.02 8.48 0.90
CA GLY A 24 -6.79 7.09 1.31
C GLY A 24 -7.37 6.82 2.69
N TYR A 25 -7.37 5.56 3.11
CA TYR A 25 -7.74 5.19 4.46
C TYR A 25 -6.64 5.57 5.45
N MET A 26 -7.10 6.08 6.59
CA MET A 26 -6.28 6.24 7.77
C MET A 26 -6.77 5.24 8.82
N ASP A 27 -5.87 4.42 9.34
CA ASP A 27 -6.17 3.48 10.40
C ASP A 27 -6.51 4.19 11.71
N ARG A 28 -7.03 3.46 12.70
CA ARG A 28 -7.41 4.05 14.01
C ARG A 28 -6.24 4.68 14.76
N ASP A 29 -5.02 4.27 14.47
CA ASP A 29 -3.79 4.83 15.04
C ASP A 29 -3.23 6.00 14.23
N GLY A 30 -3.96 6.46 13.21
CA GLY A 30 -3.57 7.57 12.35
C GLY A 30 -2.58 7.23 11.23
N ALA A 31 -2.22 5.96 11.07
CA ALA A 31 -1.28 5.54 10.04
C ALA A 31 -1.99 5.13 8.74
N ILE A 32 -1.34 5.40 7.60
CA ILE A 32 -1.78 4.95 6.28
C ILE A 32 -1.02 3.66 5.95
N ARG A 33 -1.78 2.56 5.83
CA ARG A 33 -1.28 1.23 5.44
C ARG A 33 -1.98 0.67 4.22
N HIS A 34 -3.22 1.11 4.00
CA HIS A 34 -4.02 0.67 2.87
C HIS A 34 -3.64 1.43 1.60
N ARG A 35 -3.84 0.79 0.47
CA ARG A 35 -3.64 1.45 -0.82
C ARG A 35 -4.71 2.51 -1.04
N PRO A 36 -4.37 3.70 -1.52
CA PRO A 36 -5.35 4.73 -1.85
C PRO A 36 -6.46 4.24 -2.79
N ASN A 37 -6.16 3.29 -3.69
CA ASN A 37 -7.17 2.73 -4.60
C ASN A 37 -8.26 1.91 -3.90
N ASP A 38 -8.00 1.33 -2.74
CA ASP A 38 -9.02 0.59 -1.99
C ASP A 38 -10.10 1.55 -1.47
N TYR A 39 -9.69 2.73 -1.02
CA TYR A 39 -10.61 3.81 -0.68
C TYR A 39 -11.43 4.28 -1.89
N ALA A 40 -10.80 4.45 -3.05
CA ALA A 40 -11.49 4.81 -4.29
C ALA A 40 -12.52 3.75 -4.70
N LYS A 41 -12.20 2.45 -4.57
CA LYS A 41 -13.13 1.34 -4.84
C LYS A 41 -14.36 1.38 -3.91
N GLU A 42 -14.16 1.61 -2.62
CA GLU A 42 -15.27 1.70 -1.66
C GLU A 42 -16.16 2.91 -1.96
N LEU A 43 -15.57 4.07 -2.24
CA LEU A 43 -16.35 5.23 -2.66
C LEU A 43 -17.15 4.96 -3.94
N LYS A 44 -16.60 4.23 -4.91
CA LYS A 44 -17.34 3.83 -6.12
C LYS A 44 -18.56 2.98 -5.80
N THR A 45 -18.46 2.07 -4.84
CA THR A 45 -19.61 1.24 -4.43
C THR A 45 -20.69 2.04 -3.73
N THR A 46 -20.32 3.10 -3.02
CA THR A 46 -21.25 3.93 -2.22
C THR A 46 -21.82 5.10 -3.03
N LEU A 47 -21.00 5.77 -3.83
CA LEU A 47 -21.36 7.02 -4.54
C LEU A 47 -21.55 6.83 -6.05
N GLY A 48 -21.26 5.64 -6.57
CA GLY A 48 -21.41 5.31 -8.00
C GLY A 48 -20.12 5.46 -8.81
N SER A 49 -20.22 5.11 -10.08
CA SER A 49 -19.08 5.02 -11.01
C SER A 49 -18.42 6.35 -11.39
N SER A 50 -19.01 7.48 -11.00
CA SER A 50 -18.44 8.82 -11.25
C SER A 50 -17.21 9.12 -10.39
N VAL A 51 -16.93 8.33 -9.33
CA VAL A 51 -15.74 8.48 -8.49
C VAL A 51 -14.51 8.02 -9.28
N PRO A 52 -13.45 8.84 -9.41
CA PRO A 52 -12.24 8.43 -10.11
C PRO A 52 -11.49 7.31 -9.34
N SER A 53 -10.62 6.61 -10.03
CA SER A 53 -9.65 5.71 -9.41
C SER A 53 -8.63 6.51 -8.58
N SER A 54 -7.76 5.85 -7.80
CA SER A 54 -6.66 6.55 -7.14
C SER A 54 -5.75 7.24 -8.16
N LEU A 55 -4.98 8.23 -7.70
CA LEU A 55 -4.03 8.93 -8.56
C LEU A 55 -3.07 7.96 -9.26
N ALA A 56 -2.54 6.97 -8.53
CA ALA A 56 -1.62 5.97 -9.08
C ALA A 56 -2.26 5.15 -10.21
N VAL A 57 -3.50 4.70 -10.02
CA VAL A 57 -4.24 3.93 -11.04
C VAL A 57 -4.54 4.82 -12.25
N SER A 58 -5.01 6.04 -12.03
CA SER A 58 -5.31 6.97 -13.13
C SER A 58 -4.06 7.34 -13.95
N LEU A 59 -2.90 7.46 -13.29
CA LEU A 59 -1.62 7.68 -13.98
C LEU A 59 -1.18 6.48 -14.82
N LEU A 60 -1.35 5.25 -14.31
CA LEU A 60 -1.04 4.04 -15.07
C LEU A 60 -1.94 3.90 -16.30
N GLU A 61 -3.24 4.17 -16.14
CA GLU A 61 -4.19 4.19 -17.26
C GLU A 61 -3.78 5.22 -18.32
N ALA A 62 -3.46 6.44 -17.89
CA ALA A 62 -3.02 7.50 -18.79
C ALA A 62 -1.69 7.18 -19.51
N ALA A 63 -0.79 6.48 -18.84
CA ALA A 63 0.48 6.03 -19.41
C ALA A 63 0.36 4.75 -20.26
N GLY A 64 -0.83 4.18 -20.38
CA GLY A 64 -1.07 2.95 -21.16
C GLY A 64 -0.46 1.69 -20.52
N HIS A 65 -0.14 1.73 -19.22
CA HIS A 65 0.32 0.56 -18.50
C HIS A 65 -0.84 -0.35 -18.12
N PRO A 66 -0.70 -1.68 -18.28
CA PRO A 66 -1.72 -2.62 -17.85
C PRO A 66 -1.86 -2.57 -16.32
N ILE A 67 -3.08 -2.38 -15.85
CA ILE A 67 -3.38 -2.49 -14.43
C ILE A 67 -3.59 -3.97 -14.14
N ALA A 68 -2.64 -4.57 -13.42
CA ALA A 68 -2.80 -5.93 -12.94
C ALA A 68 -4.07 -6.04 -12.10
N ALA A 69 -4.93 -7.01 -12.43
CA ALA A 69 -6.10 -7.30 -11.62
C ALA A 69 -5.61 -7.70 -10.22
N GLU A 70 -5.91 -6.87 -9.24
CA GLU A 70 -5.69 -7.24 -7.85
C GLU A 70 -6.72 -8.29 -7.48
N THR A 71 -6.32 -9.55 -7.48
CA THR A 71 -7.09 -10.63 -6.89
C THR A 71 -6.56 -10.87 -5.49
N PRO A 72 -7.18 -10.29 -4.46
CA PRO A 72 -6.84 -10.70 -3.10
C PRO A 72 -7.24 -12.15 -2.95
N TRP A 73 -6.31 -12.98 -2.49
CA TRP A 73 -6.61 -14.35 -2.13
C TRP A 73 -7.66 -14.34 -1.01
N HIS A 74 -8.87 -14.86 -1.28
CA HIS A 74 -9.96 -15.07 -0.32
C HIS A 74 -9.85 -14.33 1.03
N GLY A 75 -10.19 -13.02 1.04
CA GLY A 75 -10.21 -12.23 2.28
C GLY A 75 -8.89 -11.60 2.71
N TRP A 76 -7.81 -11.77 1.94
CA TRP A 76 -6.56 -11.04 2.15
C TRP A 76 -6.66 -9.64 1.56
N GLN A 77 -6.08 -8.68 2.26
CA GLN A 77 -6.00 -7.29 1.79
C GLN A 77 -4.59 -7.00 1.32
N SER A 78 -4.47 -6.35 0.18
CA SER A 78 -3.20 -5.83 -0.29
C SER A 78 -2.92 -4.50 0.39
N LEU A 79 -1.87 -4.45 1.19
CA LEU A 79 -1.41 -3.23 1.81
C LEU A 79 -0.35 -2.55 0.94
N LEU A 80 -0.14 -1.27 1.23
CA LEU A 80 0.98 -0.50 0.71
C LEU A 80 2.29 -1.11 1.22
N ASP A 81 3.26 -1.33 0.32
CA ASP A 81 4.60 -1.81 0.65
C ASP A 81 5.61 -0.65 0.55
N PRO A 82 5.85 0.12 1.61
CA PRO A 82 6.77 1.25 1.57
C PRO A 82 8.22 0.79 1.37
N TYR A 83 8.98 1.51 0.57
CA TYR A 83 10.38 1.22 0.30
C TYR A 83 11.31 1.61 1.46
N GLY A 84 10.84 2.47 2.36
CA GLY A 84 11.61 2.94 3.50
C GLY A 84 11.01 4.22 4.11
N PRO A 85 11.78 4.96 4.90
CA PRO A 85 11.36 6.23 5.47
C PRO A 85 11.14 7.31 4.39
N ALA A 86 10.52 8.43 4.79
CA ALA A 86 10.33 9.59 3.92
C ALA A 86 11.62 10.02 3.23
N GLY A 87 11.57 10.30 1.94
CA GLY A 87 12.72 10.64 1.09
C GLY A 87 13.44 9.44 0.48
N THR A 88 12.91 8.22 0.63
CA THR A 88 13.46 7.02 -0.04
C THR A 88 13.19 7.07 -1.55
N ILE A 89 12.05 7.60 -1.98
CA ILE A 89 11.79 7.85 -3.40
C ILE A 89 12.55 9.12 -3.83
N PRO A 90 13.34 9.07 -4.92
CA PRO A 90 14.12 10.22 -5.37
C PRO A 90 13.24 11.45 -5.55
N THR A 91 13.62 12.53 -4.89
CA THR A 91 12.87 13.79 -4.89
C THR A 91 13.76 14.91 -5.40
N ILE A 92 13.27 15.72 -6.34
CA ILE A 92 13.95 16.88 -6.90
C ILE A 92 13.22 18.11 -6.41
N PRO A 93 13.92 19.05 -5.75
CA PRO A 93 13.33 20.33 -5.37
C PRO A 93 12.81 21.11 -6.59
N ILE A 94 11.64 21.72 -6.48
CA ILE A 94 11.03 22.43 -7.59
C ILE A 94 11.90 23.60 -8.11
N TRP A 95 12.67 24.23 -7.24
CA TRP A 95 13.60 25.30 -7.65
C TRP A 95 14.73 24.80 -8.54
N ASP A 96 15.17 23.54 -8.43
CA ASP A 96 16.15 22.96 -9.35
C ASP A 96 15.56 22.74 -10.75
N VAL A 97 14.25 22.53 -10.83
CA VAL A 97 13.52 22.42 -12.11
C VAL A 97 13.25 23.80 -12.72
N LEU A 98 13.08 24.83 -11.89
CA LEU A 98 12.81 26.20 -12.33
C LEU A 98 14.10 26.97 -12.67
N ASP A 99 15.25 26.55 -12.20
CA ASP A 99 16.56 27.12 -12.54
C ASP A 99 17.02 26.56 -13.90
N PRO A 100 17.25 27.40 -14.93
CA PRO A 100 17.59 26.94 -16.27
C PRO A 100 18.86 26.09 -16.34
N ASP A 101 19.90 26.45 -15.58
CA ASP A 101 21.18 25.74 -15.60
C ASP A 101 21.08 24.39 -14.92
N ARG A 102 20.40 24.32 -13.79
CA ARG A 102 20.13 23.06 -13.08
C ARG A 102 19.21 22.16 -13.86
N PHE A 103 18.17 22.72 -14.46
CA PHE A 103 17.25 21.94 -15.31
C PHE A 103 17.98 21.33 -16.51
N GLN A 104 18.92 22.06 -17.13
CA GLN A 104 19.74 21.50 -18.20
C GLN A 104 20.56 20.29 -17.73
N GLN A 105 21.19 20.36 -16.53
CA GLN A 105 21.92 19.25 -15.92
C GLN A 105 21.00 18.04 -15.64
N LEU A 106 19.79 18.28 -15.12
CA LEU A 106 18.80 17.23 -14.89
C LEU A 106 18.38 16.55 -16.19
N ARG A 107 18.20 17.30 -17.28
CA ARG A 107 17.93 16.74 -18.61
C ARG A 107 19.08 15.91 -19.14
N GLU A 108 20.31 16.37 -19.00
CA GLU A 108 21.51 15.64 -19.44
C GLU A 108 21.70 14.33 -18.67
N SER A 109 21.30 14.28 -17.38
CA SER A 109 21.29 13.06 -16.58
C SER A 109 20.21 12.06 -16.98
N LYS A 110 19.29 12.41 -17.89
CA LYS A 110 18.16 11.59 -18.38
C LYS A 110 17.22 11.11 -17.26
N ILE A 111 17.17 11.82 -16.14
CA ILE A 111 16.34 11.42 -14.99
C ILE A 111 14.84 11.43 -15.31
N PHE A 112 14.43 12.19 -16.33
CA PHE A 112 13.05 12.28 -16.81
C PHE A 112 12.73 11.30 -17.95
N ASP A 113 13.73 10.57 -18.46
CA ASP A 113 13.51 9.67 -19.60
C ASP A 113 12.65 8.48 -19.15
N GLN A 114 11.50 8.32 -19.81
CA GLN A 114 10.50 7.28 -19.47
C GLN A 114 10.04 7.28 -18.00
N ALA A 115 10.11 8.42 -17.34
CA ALA A 115 9.72 8.57 -15.95
C ALA A 115 8.28 9.10 -15.83
N ILE A 116 7.55 8.59 -14.83
CA ILE A 116 6.33 9.22 -14.36
C ILE A 116 6.72 10.16 -13.24
N VAL A 117 6.44 11.46 -13.42
CA VAL A 117 6.79 12.51 -12.48
C VAL A 117 5.56 12.92 -11.68
N LEU A 118 5.66 12.84 -10.35
CA LEU A 118 4.65 13.37 -9.45
C LEU A 118 5.13 14.71 -8.89
N ILE A 119 4.22 15.66 -8.81
CA ILE A 119 4.48 16.98 -8.23
C ILE A 119 3.54 17.16 -7.04
N GLY A 120 4.09 17.42 -5.88
CA GLY A 120 3.31 17.61 -4.66
C GLY A 120 4.09 18.28 -3.53
N PRO A 121 3.38 18.69 -2.47
CA PRO A 121 3.99 19.32 -1.31
C PRO A 121 4.78 18.30 -0.48
N THR A 122 5.96 18.71 0.00
CA THR A 122 6.78 17.92 0.92
C THR A 122 7.13 18.67 2.21
N ALA A 123 6.86 19.98 2.23
CA ALA A 123 7.16 20.82 3.38
C ALA A 123 6.12 20.64 4.50
N ALA A 124 6.57 20.47 5.73
CA ALA A 124 5.70 20.26 6.91
C ALA A 124 4.67 21.39 7.12
N VAL A 125 5.00 22.62 6.71
CA VAL A 125 4.09 23.76 6.81
C VAL A 125 2.83 23.61 5.97
N LEU A 126 2.86 22.76 4.94
CA LEU A 126 1.72 22.47 4.07
C LEU A 126 0.81 21.37 4.62
N GLN A 127 1.16 20.79 5.77
CA GLN A 127 0.36 19.82 6.52
C GLN A 127 -0.06 18.56 5.76
N ASP A 128 0.70 18.19 4.72
CA ASP A 128 0.49 16.97 3.94
C ASP A 128 1.52 15.89 4.34
N LEU A 129 1.65 15.66 5.65
CA LEU A 129 2.50 14.63 6.24
C LEU A 129 1.65 13.60 6.97
N HIS A 130 1.85 12.34 6.62
CA HIS A 130 1.07 11.24 7.14
C HIS A 130 1.96 10.20 7.84
N GLN A 131 1.43 9.55 8.85
CA GLN A 131 2.10 8.42 9.49
C GLN A 131 1.98 7.19 8.61
N THR A 132 3.10 6.47 8.45
CA THR A 132 3.18 5.18 7.75
C THR A 132 4.00 4.21 8.59
N ALA A 133 4.18 2.98 8.14
CA ALA A 133 5.00 1.99 8.84
C ALA A 133 6.47 2.44 9.05
N PHE A 134 6.98 3.35 8.22
CA PHE A 134 8.38 3.81 8.24
C PHE A 134 8.56 5.31 8.49
N SER A 135 7.49 6.06 8.70
CA SER A 135 7.58 7.53 8.78
C SER A 135 8.30 8.06 10.02
N GLY A 136 8.47 7.25 11.06
CA GLY A 136 9.04 7.71 12.32
C GLY A 136 8.24 8.88 12.91
N GLN A 137 8.94 9.92 13.40
CA GLN A 137 8.29 11.10 13.97
C GLN A 137 7.95 12.20 12.95
N THR A 138 8.55 12.18 11.77
CA THR A 138 8.45 13.27 10.79
C THR A 138 7.28 13.14 9.82
N GLY A 139 6.69 11.95 9.73
CA GLY A 139 5.66 11.69 8.73
C GLY A 139 6.23 11.49 7.31
N MET A 140 5.42 10.97 6.42
CA MET A 140 5.71 10.80 4.99
C MET A 140 4.84 11.75 4.18
N PRO A 141 5.39 12.51 3.22
CA PRO A 141 4.59 13.37 2.35
C PRO A 141 3.54 12.57 1.57
N GLY A 142 2.33 13.13 1.41
CA GLY A 142 1.25 12.47 0.68
C GLY A 142 1.63 12.13 -0.76
N VAL A 143 2.40 12.99 -1.43
CA VAL A 143 2.92 12.71 -2.77
C VAL A 143 3.81 11.46 -2.82
N GLU A 144 4.60 11.20 -1.77
CA GLU A 144 5.46 10.01 -1.69
C GLU A 144 4.65 8.74 -1.42
N ILE A 145 3.53 8.84 -0.70
CA ILE A 145 2.58 7.73 -0.53
C ILE A 145 1.97 7.33 -1.88
N HIS A 146 1.57 8.30 -2.70
CA HIS A 146 1.07 8.03 -4.05
C HIS A 146 2.15 7.48 -4.98
N ALA A 147 3.39 7.98 -4.86
CA ALA A 147 4.53 7.45 -5.59
C ALA A 147 4.82 5.99 -5.19
N THR A 148 4.70 5.68 -3.91
CA THR A 148 4.83 4.31 -3.39
C THR A 148 3.75 3.39 -3.97
N GLU A 149 2.47 3.81 -3.98
CA GLU A 149 1.40 3.02 -4.59
C GLU A 149 1.68 2.77 -6.08
N LEU A 150 2.10 3.81 -6.81
CA LEU A 150 2.44 3.72 -8.22
C LEU A 150 3.58 2.72 -8.47
N ALA A 151 4.68 2.84 -7.73
CA ALA A 151 5.82 1.95 -7.85
C ALA A 151 5.48 0.51 -7.47
N ASN A 152 4.71 0.31 -6.39
CA ASN A 152 4.23 -1.02 -6.00
C ASN A 152 3.41 -1.69 -7.12
N ARG A 153 2.62 -0.92 -7.85
CA ARG A 153 1.82 -1.45 -8.98
C ARG A 153 2.69 -1.80 -10.18
N LEU A 154 3.65 -0.94 -10.51
CA LEU A 154 4.60 -1.18 -11.60
C LEU A 154 5.46 -2.43 -11.35
N GLU A 155 5.89 -2.62 -10.11
CA GLU A 155 6.72 -3.76 -9.69
C GLU A 155 5.90 -4.97 -9.25
N GLN A 156 4.57 -4.88 -9.25
CA GLN A 156 3.66 -5.92 -8.75
C GLN A 156 3.94 -6.33 -7.29
N ARG A 157 4.40 -5.38 -6.48
CA ARG A 157 4.68 -5.57 -5.06
C ARG A 157 3.44 -5.28 -4.21
N SER A 158 3.25 -6.05 -3.15
CA SER A 158 2.26 -5.79 -2.12
C SER A 158 2.56 -6.55 -0.85
N LEU A 159 2.28 -5.93 0.28
CA LEU A 159 2.15 -6.66 1.53
C LEU A 159 0.75 -7.26 1.59
N LEU A 160 0.68 -8.55 1.86
CA LEU A 160 -0.58 -9.24 2.05
C LEU A 160 -0.90 -9.29 3.54
N PHE A 161 -2.06 -8.76 3.89
CA PHE A 161 -2.58 -8.81 5.24
C PHE A 161 -3.85 -9.66 5.28
N GLN A 162 -3.85 -10.67 6.15
CA GLN A 162 -5.05 -11.44 6.42
C GLN A 162 -5.74 -10.83 7.66
N PRO A 163 -6.91 -10.23 7.51
CA PRO A 163 -7.67 -9.78 8.66
C PRO A 163 -8.00 -10.98 9.55
N ASN A 164 -7.92 -10.74 10.86
CA ASN A 164 -8.09 -11.75 11.90
C ASN A 164 -9.38 -12.57 11.66
N SER A 165 -9.26 -13.70 10.98
CA SER A 165 -10.41 -14.53 10.69
C SER A 165 -10.69 -15.39 11.91
N TRP A 166 -11.95 -15.52 12.28
CA TRP A 166 -12.40 -16.44 13.34
C TRP A 166 -11.88 -17.87 13.12
N ALA A 167 -11.63 -18.26 11.86
CA ALA A 167 -11.07 -19.56 11.49
C ALA A 167 -9.68 -19.78 12.07
N TRP A 168 -8.79 -18.78 12.06
CA TRP A 168 -7.46 -18.86 12.69
C TRP A 168 -7.57 -18.94 14.20
N SER A 169 -8.48 -18.19 14.81
CA SER A 169 -8.73 -18.27 16.26
C SER A 169 -9.27 -19.64 16.66
N CYS A 170 -10.16 -20.22 15.87
CA CYS A 170 -10.65 -21.58 16.09
C CYS A 170 -9.56 -22.64 15.91
N LEU A 171 -8.71 -22.51 14.89
CA LEU A 171 -7.59 -23.40 14.66
C LEU A 171 -6.61 -23.37 15.85
N LEU A 172 -6.24 -22.18 16.31
CA LEU A 172 -5.40 -22.01 17.50
C LEU A 172 -6.06 -22.62 18.74
N GLY A 173 -7.35 -22.38 18.97
CA GLY A 173 -8.10 -22.98 20.06
C GLY A 173 -8.10 -24.52 20.00
N LEU A 174 -8.28 -25.09 18.81
CA LEU A 174 -8.23 -26.54 18.60
C LEU A 174 -6.84 -27.12 18.92
N VAL A 175 -5.77 -26.42 18.51
CA VAL A 175 -4.38 -26.81 18.82
C VAL A 175 -4.14 -26.79 20.34
N VAL A 176 -4.59 -25.74 21.03
CA VAL A 176 -4.46 -25.65 22.50
C VAL A 176 -5.23 -26.76 23.19
N ILE A 177 -6.47 -27.02 22.80
CA ILE A 177 -7.33 -28.07 23.39
C ILE A 177 -6.72 -29.46 23.13
N THR A 178 -6.30 -29.77 21.93
CA THR A 178 -5.68 -31.07 21.59
C THR A 178 -4.37 -31.27 22.34
N THR A 179 -3.59 -30.22 22.53
CA THR A 179 -2.36 -30.24 23.31
C THR A 179 -2.65 -30.54 24.78
N ALA A 180 -3.64 -29.86 25.38
CA ALA A 180 -4.04 -30.07 26.77
C ALA A 180 -4.51 -31.51 27.01
N ILE A 181 -5.40 -32.03 26.15
CA ILE A 181 -5.89 -33.40 26.23
C ILE A 181 -4.75 -34.42 26.08
N SER A 182 -3.81 -34.17 25.18
CA SER A 182 -2.66 -35.07 24.96
C SER A 182 -1.73 -35.11 26.17
N VAL A 183 -1.52 -33.98 26.85
CA VAL A 183 -0.71 -33.89 28.07
C VAL A 183 -1.35 -34.66 29.23
N GLU A 184 -2.67 -34.62 29.39
CA GLU A 184 -3.36 -35.33 30.46
C GLU A 184 -3.43 -36.84 30.24
N ARG A 185 -3.62 -37.30 28.99
CA ARG A 185 -3.86 -38.72 28.69
C ARG A 185 -2.62 -39.61 28.70
N TRP A 186 -1.44 -39.05 28.58
CA TRP A 186 -0.22 -39.84 28.46
C TRP A 186 0.63 -39.79 29.73
N GLU A 187 0.80 -40.95 30.36
CA GLU A 187 1.52 -41.06 31.65
C GLU A 187 3.04 -40.91 31.50
N LYS A 188 3.61 -41.29 30.35
CA LYS A 188 5.06 -41.24 30.12
C LYS A 188 5.54 -39.87 29.63
N PRO A 189 6.53 -39.24 30.28
CA PRO A 189 6.99 -37.92 29.92
C PRO A 189 7.56 -37.84 28.48
N ILE A 190 8.17 -38.89 27.98
CA ILE A 190 8.74 -38.97 26.64
C ILE A 190 7.62 -38.91 25.56
N THR A 191 6.51 -39.63 25.79
CA THR A 191 5.38 -39.62 24.87
C THR A 191 4.66 -38.27 24.84
N ARG A 192 4.60 -37.58 25.99
CA ARG A 192 4.09 -36.19 26.05
C ARG A 192 4.95 -35.23 25.22
N LEU A 193 6.26 -35.31 25.36
CA LEU A 193 7.20 -34.46 24.62
C LEU A 193 7.14 -34.72 23.13
N ALA A 194 7.05 -35.97 22.71
CA ALA A 194 6.92 -36.35 21.31
C ALA A 194 5.62 -35.86 20.69
N ALA A 195 4.49 -35.92 21.40
CA ALA A 195 3.21 -35.40 20.93
C ALA A 195 3.20 -33.89 20.81
N LEU A 196 3.75 -33.17 21.79
CA LEU A 196 3.90 -31.73 21.74
C LEU A 196 4.74 -31.29 20.53
N ALA A 197 5.86 -31.98 20.31
CA ALA A 197 6.71 -31.71 19.13
C ALA A 197 5.97 -31.98 17.81
N ALA A 198 5.21 -33.08 17.70
CA ALA A 198 4.44 -33.41 16.50
C ALA A 198 3.32 -32.42 16.22
N ILE A 199 2.58 -31.98 17.26
CA ILE A 199 1.52 -30.97 17.14
C ILE A 199 2.11 -29.61 16.69
N SER A 200 3.23 -29.20 17.31
CA SER A 200 3.93 -27.97 16.98
C SER A 200 4.47 -27.99 15.53
N ALA A 201 5.07 -29.10 15.11
CA ALA A 201 5.56 -29.27 13.74
C ALA A 201 4.41 -29.26 12.72
N GLY A 202 3.30 -29.94 13.03
CA GLY A 202 2.10 -29.91 12.20
C GLY A 202 1.52 -28.51 12.04
N PHE A 203 1.46 -27.74 13.11
CA PHE A 203 1.00 -26.35 13.08
C PHE A 203 1.91 -25.46 12.20
N LEU A 204 3.23 -25.61 12.35
CA LEU A 204 4.20 -24.87 11.53
C LEU A 204 4.11 -25.25 10.04
N LEU A 205 3.93 -26.55 9.72
CA LEU A 205 3.78 -27.01 8.35
C LEU A 205 2.48 -26.49 7.70
N ILE A 206 1.36 -26.51 8.45
CA ILE A 206 0.10 -25.95 7.97
C ILE A 206 0.23 -24.43 7.77
N GLY A 207 0.84 -23.74 8.73
CA GLY A 207 1.09 -22.30 8.61
C GLY A 207 1.94 -21.97 7.39
N PHE A 208 2.99 -22.74 7.13
CA PHE A 208 3.86 -22.54 5.97
C PHE A 208 3.20 -22.91 4.64
N ALA A 209 2.29 -23.87 4.62
CA ALA A 209 1.55 -24.25 3.40
C ALA A 209 0.41 -23.28 3.04
N LEU A 210 0.02 -22.40 3.98
CA LEU A 210 -1.05 -21.42 3.81
C LEU A 210 -0.52 -20.00 3.52
N ILE A 211 0.79 -19.79 3.51
CA ILE A 211 1.48 -18.57 3.08
C ILE A 211 1.90 -18.70 1.61
#